data_3998f6b91c5de55c0761cfc3e69761e4
#
_entry.id   3998f6b91c5de55c0761cfc3e69761e4
#
_cell.length_a   1.000
_cell.length_b   1.000
_cell.length_c   1.000
_cell.angle_alpha   90.00
_cell.angle_beta   90.00
_cell.angle_gamma   90.00
#
_symmetry.space_group_name_H-M   'P 1'
#
loop_
_entity.id
_entity.type
_entity.pdbx_description
1 polymer ?
#
loop_
_entity_poly.entity_id
_entity_poly.type
_entity_poly.pdbx_seq_one_letter_code
_entity_poly.pdbx_strand_id
1 'polypeptide(L)'
;MQDSALARKKTEEMLSLQNEYDNMKKDERTGHRIGMIIVISVSALLFFAISSVVLFRRRANRTRRQITEIRKETDKYQRELENAERTSRGDKKEIERLRKKLEQGEARLSAILDRGKDLYDSVKLDGNVSRWSKDDFEAVVEYLRAKMPDEVRMIEETHTKLTAYATFFLLLSATGMDAADTARIMGISQGAVRTMRHRLKKKEKGGNNN
;
A
#
# COMPACT_ATOMS: atom_id res chain seq x y z
N MET A 1 -74.97 -24.15 -30.42
CA MET A 1 -74.49 -23.23 -29.38
C MET A 1 -73.24 -23.75 -28.64
N GLN A 2 -72.98 -25.04 -28.61
CA GLN A 2 -71.78 -25.62 -27.93
C GLN A 2 -70.46 -25.36 -28.65
N ASP A 3 -70.41 -25.31 -29.99
CA ASP A 3 -69.16 -25.12 -30.76
C ASP A 3 -68.55 -23.74 -30.64
N SER A 4 -69.39 -22.70 -30.41
CA SER A 4 -68.86 -21.34 -30.22
C SER A 4 -68.23 -21.13 -28.83
N ALA A 5 -68.69 -21.86 -27.84
CA ALA A 5 -68.11 -21.83 -26.49
C ALA A 5 -66.72 -22.57 -26.44
N LEU A 6 -66.65 -23.69 -27.18
CA LEU A 6 -65.39 -24.46 -27.29
C LEU A 6 -64.32 -23.70 -28.08
N ALA A 7 -64.74 -22.99 -29.14
CA ALA A 7 -63.80 -22.15 -29.91
C ALA A 7 -63.26 -20.97 -29.08
N ARG A 8 -64.08 -20.34 -28.27
CA ARG A 8 -63.66 -19.27 -27.35
C ARG A 8 -62.68 -19.78 -26.30
N LYS A 9 -62.97 -20.94 -25.72
CA LYS A 9 -62.05 -21.54 -24.72
C LYS A 9 -60.68 -21.88 -25.30
N LYS A 10 -60.63 -22.43 -26.53
CA LYS A 10 -59.35 -22.67 -27.24
C LYS A 10 -58.58 -21.40 -27.57
N THR A 11 -59.28 -20.32 -27.92
CA THR A 11 -58.61 -19.02 -28.20
C THR A 11 -58.06 -18.39 -26.92
N GLU A 12 -58.75 -18.52 -25.79
CA GLU A 12 -58.24 -18.04 -24.49
C GLU A 12 -57.02 -18.86 -24.02
N GLU A 13 -57.06 -20.19 -24.19
CA GLU A 13 -55.88 -21.04 -23.88
C GLU A 13 -54.68 -20.71 -24.77
N MET A 14 -54.89 -20.48 -26.07
CA MET A 14 -53.81 -20.08 -26.98
C MET A 14 -53.23 -18.71 -26.61
N LEU A 15 -54.08 -17.74 -26.25
CA LEU A 15 -53.63 -16.41 -25.79
C LEU A 15 -52.86 -16.47 -24.47
N SER A 16 -53.28 -17.32 -23.52
CA SER A 16 -52.57 -17.50 -22.26
C SER A 16 -51.20 -18.13 -22.48
N LEU A 17 -51.09 -19.15 -23.32
CA LEU A 17 -49.83 -19.78 -23.69
C LEU A 17 -48.90 -18.81 -24.43
N GLN A 18 -49.42 -17.97 -25.30
CA GLN A 18 -48.65 -16.96 -26.01
C GLN A 18 -48.12 -15.88 -25.07
N ASN A 19 -48.91 -15.44 -24.12
CA ASN A 19 -48.48 -14.49 -23.08
C ASN A 19 -47.43 -15.09 -22.15
N GLU A 20 -47.57 -16.35 -21.80
CA GLU A 20 -46.57 -17.07 -20.97
C GLU A 20 -45.25 -17.22 -21.71
N TYR A 21 -45.27 -17.57 -22.98
CA TYR A 21 -44.09 -17.64 -23.86
C TYR A 21 -43.39 -16.28 -24.02
N ASP A 22 -44.18 -15.22 -24.26
CA ASP A 22 -43.64 -13.86 -24.40
C ASP A 22 -43.04 -13.33 -23.09
N ASN A 23 -43.59 -13.70 -21.94
CA ASN A 23 -43.05 -13.36 -20.63
C ASN A 23 -41.76 -14.13 -20.36
N MET A 24 -41.68 -15.44 -20.61
CA MET A 24 -40.44 -16.21 -20.50
C MET A 24 -39.33 -15.64 -21.38
N LYS A 25 -39.64 -15.25 -22.61
CA LYS A 25 -38.69 -14.66 -23.53
C LYS A 25 -38.20 -13.25 -23.12
N LYS A 26 -39.09 -12.48 -22.43
CA LYS A 26 -38.71 -11.19 -21.83
C LYS A 26 -37.77 -11.39 -20.61
N ASP A 27 -38.09 -12.36 -19.78
CA ASP A 27 -37.27 -12.67 -18.58
C ASP A 27 -35.89 -13.18 -18.95
N GLU A 28 -35.80 -14.03 -19.98
CA GLU A 28 -34.52 -14.50 -20.51
C GLU A 28 -33.63 -13.35 -21.07
N ARG A 29 -34.24 -12.43 -21.83
CA ARG A 29 -33.54 -11.24 -22.34
C ARG A 29 -33.14 -10.27 -21.25
N THR A 30 -33.95 -10.14 -20.21
CA THR A 30 -33.69 -9.27 -19.07
C THR A 30 -32.56 -9.87 -18.21
N GLY A 31 -32.57 -11.18 -17.98
CA GLY A 31 -31.53 -11.91 -17.27
C GLY A 31 -30.16 -11.77 -17.96
N HIS A 32 -30.13 -11.88 -19.32
CA HIS A 32 -28.92 -11.70 -20.12
C HIS A 32 -28.36 -10.27 -20.03
N ARG A 33 -29.21 -9.24 -20.03
CA ARG A 33 -28.81 -7.84 -19.87
C ARG A 33 -28.26 -7.55 -18.49
N ILE A 34 -28.91 -8.05 -17.45
CA ILE A 34 -28.44 -7.91 -16.07
C ILE A 34 -27.11 -8.62 -15.89
N GLY A 35 -26.94 -9.83 -16.43
CA GLY A 35 -25.68 -10.56 -16.40
C GLY A 35 -24.54 -9.80 -17.08
N MET A 36 -24.77 -9.21 -18.25
CA MET A 36 -23.78 -8.37 -18.94
C MET A 36 -23.39 -7.13 -18.11
N ILE A 37 -24.36 -6.44 -17.51
CA ILE A 37 -24.08 -5.25 -16.67
C ILE A 37 -23.21 -5.64 -15.47
N ILE A 38 -23.50 -6.76 -14.83
CA ILE A 38 -22.70 -7.26 -13.70
C ILE A 38 -21.27 -7.58 -14.13
N VAL A 39 -21.08 -8.27 -15.26
CA VAL A 39 -19.75 -8.60 -15.78
C VAL A 39 -18.95 -7.35 -16.11
N ILE A 40 -19.58 -6.36 -16.75
CA ILE A 40 -18.92 -5.09 -17.09
C ILE A 40 -18.54 -4.32 -15.83
N SER A 41 -19.43 -4.24 -14.84
CA SER A 41 -19.16 -3.53 -13.59
C SER A 41 -18.03 -4.17 -12.77
N VAL A 42 -18.01 -5.51 -12.68
CA VAL A 42 -16.92 -6.25 -12.01
C VAL A 42 -15.59 -6.06 -12.74
N SER A 43 -15.60 -6.11 -14.08
CA SER A 43 -14.39 -5.87 -14.89
C SER A 43 -13.85 -4.45 -14.71
N ALA A 44 -14.73 -3.45 -14.66
CA ALA A 44 -14.33 -2.06 -14.43
C ALA A 44 -13.72 -1.87 -13.03
N LEU A 45 -14.30 -2.50 -11.99
CA LEU A 45 -13.77 -2.46 -10.63
C LEU A 45 -12.39 -3.12 -10.55
N LEU A 46 -12.19 -4.27 -11.20
CA LEU A 46 -10.88 -4.94 -11.26
C LEU A 46 -9.84 -4.07 -11.97
N PHE A 47 -10.21 -3.45 -13.09
CA PHE A 47 -9.31 -2.55 -13.81
C PHE A 47 -8.91 -1.34 -12.96
N PHE A 48 -9.87 -0.76 -12.23
CA PHE A 48 -9.61 0.36 -11.32
C PHE A 48 -8.70 -0.04 -10.15
N ALA A 49 -8.91 -1.23 -9.60
CA ALA A 49 -8.06 -1.77 -8.53
C ALA A 49 -6.61 -2.00 -9.01
N ILE A 50 -6.42 -2.59 -10.20
CA ILE A 50 -5.10 -2.82 -10.79
C ILE A 50 -4.39 -1.50 -11.09
N SER A 51 -5.10 -0.55 -11.71
CA SER A 51 -4.55 0.79 -12.02
C SER A 51 -4.13 1.54 -10.76
N SER A 52 -4.95 1.49 -9.72
CA SER A 52 -4.66 2.07 -8.40
C SER A 52 -3.38 1.47 -7.80
N VAL A 53 -3.23 0.15 -7.84
CA VAL A 53 -2.03 -0.54 -7.34
C VAL A 53 -0.77 -0.13 -8.12
N VAL A 54 -0.86 0.00 -9.45
CA VAL A 54 0.27 0.42 -10.29
C VAL A 54 0.68 1.86 -9.99
N LEU A 55 -0.28 2.78 -9.88
CA LEU A 55 -0.02 4.17 -9.54
C LEU A 55 0.56 4.31 -8.13
N PHE A 56 0.03 3.53 -7.18
CA PHE A 56 0.54 3.50 -5.81
C PHE A 56 1.98 2.98 -5.74
N ARG A 57 2.31 1.91 -6.49
CA ARG A 57 3.68 1.40 -6.59
C ARG A 57 4.65 2.41 -7.22
N ARG A 58 4.24 3.14 -8.25
CA ARG A 58 5.09 4.18 -8.89
C ARG A 58 5.40 5.32 -7.93
N ARG A 59 4.44 5.81 -7.16
CA ARG A 59 4.68 6.82 -6.10
C ARG A 59 5.58 6.27 -5.00
N ALA A 60 5.37 5.02 -4.58
CA ALA A 60 6.15 4.35 -3.55
C ALA A 60 7.66 4.32 -3.83
N ASN A 61 8.02 4.07 -5.08
CA ASN A 61 9.43 4.00 -5.45
C ASN A 61 10.12 5.37 -5.52
N ARG A 62 9.36 6.45 -5.73
CA ARG A 62 9.95 7.81 -5.82
C ARG A 62 10.47 8.31 -4.49
N THR A 63 9.71 8.17 -3.41
CA THR A 63 10.09 8.69 -2.08
C THR A 63 11.29 7.93 -1.49
N ARG A 64 11.29 6.58 -1.60
CA ARG A 64 12.46 5.78 -1.20
C ARG A 64 13.72 6.16 -1.97
N ARG A 65 13.59 6.42 -3.28
CA ARG A 65 14.72 6.87 -4.11
C ARG A 65 15.24 8.22 -3.64
N GLN A 66 14.35 9.16 -3.30
CA GLN A 66 14.75 10.49 -2.82
C GLN A 66 15.55 10.42 -1.52
N ILE A 67 15.10 9.64 -0.53
CA ILE A 67 15.84 9.46 0.73
C ILE A 67 17.19 8.79 0.48
N THR A 68 17.22 7.77 -0.37
CA THR A 68 18.47 7.07 -0.71
C THR A 68 19.43 7.97 -1.50
N GLU A 69 18.91 8.84 -2.37
CA GLU A 69 19.69 9.82 -3.09
C GLU A 69 20.29 10.88 -2.15
N ILE A 70 19.48 11.42 -1.22
CA ILE A 70 19.98 12.37 -0.21
C ILE A 70 21.11 11.75 0.62
N ARG A 71 20.95 10.50 1.07
CA ARG A 71 22.01 9.80 1.83
C ARG A 71 23.27 9.62 0.99
N LYS A 72 23.15 9.12 -0.24
CA LYS A 72 24.29 8.93 -1.13
C LYS A 72 25.01 10.23 -1.45
N GLU A 73 24.26 11.31 -1.66
CA GLU A 73 24.86 12.63 -1.87
C GLU A 73 25.58 13.14 -0.63
N THR A 74 24.99 12.95 0.56
CA THR A 74 25.60 13.34 1.83
C THR A 74 26.91 12.57 2.04
N ASP A 75 26.90 11.25 1.87
CA ASP A 75 28.09 10.39 1.98
C ASP A 75 29.18 10.78 0.95
N LYS A 76 28.77 11.15 -0.26
CA LYS A 76 29.68 11.61 -1.31
C LYS A 76 30.35 12.92 -0.91
N TYR A 77 29.58 13.92 -0.47
CA TYR A 77 30.15 15.20 -0.04
C TYR A 77 31.04 15.05 1.18
N GLN A 78 30.72 14.17 2.10
CA GLN A 78 31.56 13.87 3.25
C GLN A 78 32.92 13.33 2.81
N ARG A 79 32.96 12.34 1.89
CA ARG A 79 34.19 11.78 1.34
C ARG A 79 35.00 12.82 0.56
N GLU A 80 34.33 13.66 -0.24
CA GLU A 80 35.02 14.74 -0.98
C GLU A 80 35.62 15.77 -0.03
N LEU A 81 34.92 16.13 1.07
CA LEU A 81 35.43 17.01 2.10
C LEU A 81 36.66 16.43 2.80
N GLU A 82 36.57 15.16 3.23
CA GLU A 82 37.71 14.46 3.86
C GLU A 82 38.96 14.44 2.92
N ASN A 83 38.72 14.18 1.62
CA ASN A 83 39.81 14.19 0.64
C ASN A 83 40.38 15.59 0.41
N ALA A 84 39.53 16.63 0.32
CA ALA A 84 39.94 18.02 0.18
C ALA A 84 40.75 18.51 1.40
N GLU A 85 40.33 18.14 2.60
CA GLU A 85 41.07 18.46 3.85
C GLU A 85 42.41 17.74 3.95
N ARG A 86 42.49 16.47 3.49
CA ARG A 86 43.76 15.70 3.48
C ARG A 86 44.78 16.21 2.48
N THR A 87 44.34 16.74 1.34
CA THR A 87 45.27 17.17 0.27
C THR A 87 45.90 18.56 0.50
N SER A 88 45.67 19.22 1.64
CA SER A 88 46.29 20.51 2.04
C SER A 88 46.34 21.62 0.97
N ARG A 89 45.81 21.36 -0.23
CA ARG A 89 45.69 22.24 -1.38
C ARG A 89 44.27 22.59 -1.73
N GLY A 90 43.29 22.20 -0.86
CA GLY A 90 41.89 22.48 -1.10
C GLY A 90 41.64 23.98 -1.11
N ASP A 91 41.12 24.48 -2.21
CA ASP A 91 40.62 25.85 -2.31
C ASP A 91 39.62 26.06 -1.17
N LYS A 92 39.90 27.01 -0.26
CA LYS A 92 39.02 27.32 0.89
C LYS A 92 37.55 27.46 0.49
N LYS A 93 37.29 27.99 -0.70
CA LYS A 93 35.96 28.13 -1.26
C LYS A 93 35.28 26.81 -1.54
N GLU A 94 36.02 25.80 -2.02
CA GLU A 94 35.45 24.48 -2.31
C GLU A 94 35.14 23.71 -1.02
N ILE A 95 36.03 23.80 -0.02
CA ILE A 95 35.79 23.24 1.31
C ILE A 95 34.53 23.84 1.94
N GLU A 96 34.38 25.16 1.88
CA GLU A 96 33.22 25.87 2.41
C GLU A 96 31.92 25.48 1.67
N ARG A 97 32.01 25.35 0.34
CA ARG A 97 30.89 24.85 -0.49
C ARG A 97 30.47 23.43 -0.13
N LEU A 98 31.41 22.52 0.07
CA LEU A 98 31.16 21.15 0.47
C LEU A 98 30.55 21.09 1.88
N ARG A 99 31.07 21.87 2.83
CA ARG A 99 30.51 21.98 4.18
C ARG A 99 29.05 22.44 4.15
N LYS A 100 28.75 23.48 3.36
CA LYS A 100 27.36 23.95 3.22
C LYS A 100 26.43 22.91 2.62
N LYS A 101 26.90 22.12 1.65
CA LYS A 101 26.10 21.02 1.08
C LYS A 101 25.88 19.89 2.08
N LEU A 102 26.91 19.54 2.85
CA LEU A 102 26.80 18.56 3.92
C LEU A 102 25.79 19.01 4.98
N GLU A 103 25.90 20.23 5.49
CA GLU A 103 24.97 20.80 6.46
C GLU A 103 23.53 20.79 5.95
N GLN A 104 23.31 21.12 4.68
CA GLN A 104 21.97 21.05 4.07
C GLN A 104 21.46 19.60 3.99
N GLY A 105 22.31 18.64 3.67
CA GLY A 105 21.96 17.22 3.65
C GLY A 105 21.61 16.69 5.04
N GLU A 106 22.41 17.04 6.03
CA GLU A 106 22.19 16.67 7.43
C GLU A 106 20.91 17.31 7.99
N ALA A 107 20.65 18.59 7.69
CA ALA A 107 19.42 19.26 8.10
C ALA A 107 18.16 18.62 7.49
N ARG A 108 18.22 18.19 6.21
CA ARG A 108 17.13 17.45 5.58
C ARG A 108 16.89 16.09 6.23
N LEU A 109 17.96 15.38 6.53
CA LEU A 109 17.86 14.08 7.18
C LEU A 109 17.32 14.22 8.60
N SER A 110 17.81 15.21 9.38
CA SER A 110 17.29 15.53 10.71
C SER A 110 15.79 15.83 10.67
N ALA A 111 15.33 16.66 9.73
CA ALA A 111 13.90 16.96 9.59
C ALA A 111 13.03 15.72 9.31
N ILE A 112 13.55 14.75 8.55
CA ILE A 112 12.86 13.46 8.31
C ILE A 112 12.79 12.65 9.61
N LEU A 113 13.91 12.58 10.35
CA LEU A 113 13.99 11.84 11.61
C LEU A 113 13.10 12.46 12.70
N ASP A 114 13.08 13.79 12.82
CA ASP A 114 12.25 14.52 13.77
C ASP A 114 10.77 14.28 13.47
N ARG A 115 10.37 14.40 12.21
CA ARG A 115 9.01 14.06 11.77
C ARG A 115 8.65 12.60 12.10
N GLY A 116 9.56 11.68 11.83
CA GLY A 116 9.36 10.25 12.13
C GLY A 116 9.19 10.00 13.63
N LYS A 117 9.97 10.70 14.47
CA LYS A 117 9.87 10.66 15.92
C LYS A 117 8.50 11.16 16.40
N ASP A 118 8.08 12.35 15.95
CA ASP A 118 6.82 12.95 16.35
C ASP A 118 5.62 12.06 16.00
N LEU A 119 5.63 11.50 14.79
CA LEU A 119 4.62 10.56 14.36
C LEU A 119 4.62 9.27 15.20
N TYR A 120 5.79 8.70 15.48
CA TYR A 120 5.91 7.51 16.32
C TYR A 120 5.45 7.76 17.76
N ASP A 121 5.82 8.90 18.33
CA ASP A 121 5.40 9.28 19.68
C ASP A 121 3.87 9.54 19.74
N SER A 122 3.27 10.09 18.68
CA SER A 122 1.81 10.26 18.59
C SER A 122 1.06 8.93 18.64
N VAL A 123 1.62 7.88 18.03
CA VAL A 123 1.03 6.52 18.06
C VAL A 123 1.09 5.90 19.46
N LYS A 124 2.16 6.15 20.21
CA LYS A 124 2.28 5.67 21.60
C LYS A 124 1.25 6.29 22.57
N LEU A 125 0.79 7.50 22.26
CA LEU A 125 -0.21 8.25 23.03
C LEU A 125 -1.65 7.94 22.60
N ASP A 126 -1.96 6.70 22.22
CA ASP A 126 -3.27 6.23 21.72
C ASP A 126 -3.65 6.67 20.30
N GLY A 127 -2.70 7.16 19.53
CA GLY A 127 -2.91 7.47 18.13
C GLY A 127 -3.08 6.24 17.25
N ASN A 128 -3.62 6.47 16.04
CA ASN A 128 -3.61 5.47 14.99
C ASN A 128 -3.03 6.05 13.69
N VAL A 129 -2.60 5.16 12.79
CA VAL A 129 -1.92 5.54 11.55
C VAL A 129 -2.86 5.66 10.35
N SER A 130 -4.18 5.65 10.56
CA SER A 130 -5.18 5.63 9.46
C SER A 130 -5.09 6.86 8.54
N ARG A 131 -4.59 7.99 9.05
CA ARG A 131 -4.41 9.24 8.31
C ARG A 131 -3.00 9.44 7.77
N TRP A 132 -2.07 8.52 8.07
CA TRP A 132 -0.70 8.66 7.63
C TRP A 132 -0.58 8.50 6.13
N SER A 133 0.15 9.42 5.54
CA SER A 133 0.61 9.33 4.17
C SER A 133 1.73 8.29 4.06
N LYS A 134 2.09 7.96 2.85
CA LYS A 134 3.23 7.10 2.61
C LYS A 134 4.54 7.73 3.11
N ASP A 135 4.71 9.03 2.97
CA ASP A 135 5.89 9.76 3.42
C ASP A 135 5.99 9.75 4.95
N ASP A 136 4.86 9.70 5.66
CA ASP A 136 4.83 9.53 7.10
C ASP A 136 5.37 8.15 7.50
N PHE A 137 4.94 7.08 6.83
CA PHE A 137 5.50 5.74 7.06
C PHE A 137 7.00 5.66 6.73
N GLU A 138 7.46 6.31 5.66
CA GLU A 138 8.89 6.36 5.32
C GLU A 138 9.67 7.12 6.43
N ALA A 139 9.19 8.25 6.90
CA ALA A 139 9.82 9.01 7.98
C ALA A 139 9.90 8.20 9.29
N VAL A 140 8.82 7.53 9.67
CA VAL A 140 8.80 6.69 10.89
C VAL A 140 9.74 5.49 10.75
N VAL A 141 9.78 4.83 9.61
CA VAL A 141 10.70 3.71 9.38
C VAL A 141 12.16 4.18 9.43
N GLU A 142 12.48 5.37 8.86
CA GLU A 142 13.81 5.95 8.98
C GLU A 142 14.20 6.29 10.42
N TYR A 143 13.27 6.85 11.19
CA TYR A 143 13.48 7.07 12.61
C TYR A 143 13.70 5.76 13.37
N LEU A 144 12.89 4.74 13.11
CA LEU A 144 13.02 3.43 13.75
C LEU A 144 14.32 2.73 13.33
N ARG A 145 14.78 2.93 12.09
CA ARG A 145 16.09 2.45 11.63
C ARG A 145 17.26 3.07 12.40
N ALA A 146 17.13 4.34 12.78
CA ALA A 146 18.12 5.00 13.62
C ALA A 146 18.05 4.54 15.09
N LYS A 147 16.84 4.23 15.60
CA LYS A 147 16.59 3.88 17.00
C LYS A 147 16.82 2.41 17.31
N MET A 148 16.41 1.51 16.41
CA MET A 148 16.47 0.05 16.53
C MET A 148 17.00 -0.56 15.23
N PRO A 149 18.30 -0.34 14.92
CA PRO A 149 18.87 -0.71 13.64
C PRO A 149 18.87 -2.23 13.39
N ASP A 150 19.06 -3.02 14.42
CA ASP A 150 19.15 -4.47 14.27
C ASP A 150 17.82 -5.11 13.94
N GLU A 151 16.75 -4.65 14.57
CA GLU A 151 15.38 -5.13 14.31
C GLU A 151 14.92 -4.77 12.90
N VAL A 152 15.18 -3.53 12.47
CA VAL A 152 14.84 -3.09 11.11
C VAL A 152 15.65 -3.88 10.09
N ARG A 153 16.96 -4.06 10.32
CA ARG A 153 17.83 -4.84 9.45
C ARG A 153 17.35 -6.29 9.35
N MET A 154 17.07 -6.93 10.47
CA MET A 154 16.57 -8.32 10.49
C MET A 154 15.30 -8.47 9.67
N ILE A 155 14.35 -7.54 9.80
CA ILE A 155 13.11 -7.56 9.01
C ILE A 155 13.39 -7.39 7.51
N GLU A 156 14.28 -6.47 7.13
CA GLU A 156 14.64 -6.22 5.73
C GLU A 156 15.45 -7.36 5.10
N GLU A 157 16.28 -8.04 5.88
CA GLU A 157 17.02 -9.23 5.45
C GLU A 157 16.14 -10.45 5.31
N THR A 158 15.17 -10.62 6.22
CA THR A 158 14.25 -11.77 6.23
C THR A 158 13.20 -11.69 5.12
N HIS A 159 12.79 -10.49 4.74
CA HIS A 159 11.69 -10.31 3.80
C HIS A 159 12.13 -9.65 2.49
N THR A 160 11.41 -9.94 1.40
CA THR A 160 11.66 -9.33 0.09
C THR A 160 10.65 -8.23 -0.21
N LYS A 161 11.13 -7.10 -0.77
CA LYS A 161 10.29 -6.02 -1.33
C LYS A 161 9.22 -5.49 -0.36
N LEU A 162 9.61 -5.18 0.87
CA LEU A 162 8.73 -4.55 1.84
C LEU A 162 8.42 -3.09 1.46
N THR A 163 7.21 -2.64 1.77
CA THR A 163 6.84 -1.21 1.79
C THR A 163 7.09 -0.67 3.19
N ALA A 164 7.24 0.65 3.36
CA ALA A 164 7.39 1.26 4.69
C ALA A 164 6.21 0.91 5.61
N TYR A 165 4.98 0.88 5.08
CA TYR A 165 3.80 0.40 5.80
C TYR A 165 3.97 -1.05 6.30
N ALA A 166 4.46 -1.95 5.45
CA ALA A 166 4.68 -3.35 5.84
C ALA A 166 5.83 -3.51 6.83
N THR A 167 6.90 -2.73 6.67
CA THR A 167 8.03 -2.69 7.62
C THR A 167 7.55 -2.21 8.98
N PHE A 168 6.78 -1.12 9.04
CA PHE A 168 6.22 -0.62 10.28
C PHE A 168 5.30 -1.64 10.95
N PHE A 169 4.41 -2.31 10.19
CA PHE A 169 3.56 -3.37 10.70
C PHE A 169 4.36 -4.54 11.31
N LEU A 170 5.45 -4.96 10.67
CA LEU A 170 6.31 -6.02 11.18
C LEU A 170 7.04 -5.58 12.44
N LEU A 171 7.49 -4.33 12.52
CA LEU A 171 8.11 -3.75 13.71
C LEU A 171 7.14 -3.74 14.89
N LEU A 172 5.88 -3.33 14.70
CA LEU A 172 4.85 -3.42 15.74
C LEU A 172 4.65 -4.87 16.21
N SER A 173 4.67 -5.82 15.28
CA SER A 173 4.55 -7.24 15.62
C SER A 173 5.77 -7.77 16.39
N ALA A 174 6.97 -7.29 16.07
CA ALA A 174 8.23 -7.66 16.74
C ALA A 174 8.32 -7.09 18.17
N THR A 175 7.65 -5.97 18.47
CA THR A 175 7.58 -5.43 19.84
C THR A 175 6.63 -6.19 20.77
N GLY A 176 6.07 -7.31 20.33
CA GLY A 176 5.20 -8.17 21.14
C GLY A 176 3.75 -7.68 21.24
N MET A 177 3.35 -6.71 20.44
CA MET A 177 1.96 -6.23 20.40
C MET A 177 1.01 -7.31 19.92
N ASP A 178 -0.12 -7.45 20.60
CA ASP A 178 -1.16 -8.38 20.22
C ASP A 178 -1.88 -7.97 18.91
N ALA A 179 -2.81 -8.81 18.45
CA ALA A 179 -3.55 -8.52 17.21
C ALA A 179 -4.56 -7.38 17.38
N ALA A 180 -5.06 -7.16 18.60
CA ALA A 180 -6.04 -6.11 18.89
C ALA A 180 -5.35 -4.74 18.90
N ASP A 181 -4.21 -4.62 19.60
CA ASP A 181 -3.41 -3.39 19.63
C ASP A 181 -2.85 -3.04 18.25
N THR A 182 -2.33 -4.05 17.53
CA THR A 182 -1.88 -3.86 16.15
C THR A 182 -3.01 -3.35 15.26
N ALA A 183 -4.22 -3.91 15.39
CA ALA A 183 -5.40 -3.47 14.63
C ALA A 183 -5.80 -2.03 14.95
N ARG A 184 -5.80 -1.67 16.25
CA ARG A 184 -6.09 -0.32 16.73
C ARG A 184 -5.10 0.70 16.16
N ILE A 185 -3.81 0.44 16.31
CA ILE A 185 -2.74 1.33 15.82
C ILE A 185 -2.79 1.46 14.30
N MET A 186 -2.90 0.34 13.59
CA MET A 186 -2.93 0.34 12.13
C MET A 186 -4.24 0.88 11.55
N GLY A 187 -5.28 1.10 12.37
CA GLY A 187 -6.60 1.53 11.91
C GLY A 187 -7.29 0.51 11.01
N ILE A 188 -7.08 -0.79 11.25
CA ILE A 188 -7.63 -1.89 10.44
C ILE A 188 -8.31 -2.93 11.34
N SER A 189 -9.10 -3.84 10.77
CA SER A 189 -9.73 -4.92 11.53
C SER A 189 -8.71 -5.99 11.96
N GLN A 190 -8.98 -6.71 13.05
CA GLN A 190 -8.16 -7.85 13.47
C GLN A 190 -8.06 -8.95 12.40
N GLY A 191 -9.13 -9.12 11.60
CA GLY A 191 -9.10 -10.04 10.44
C GLY A 191 -8.09 -9.59 9.39
N ALA A 192 -8.00 -8.28 9.13
CA ALA A 192 -7.01 -7.71 8.22
C ALA A 192 -5.58 -7.89 8.76
N VAL A 193 -5.36 -7.77 10.08
CA VAL A 193 -4.06 -8.05 10.72
C VAL A 193 -3.64 -9.50 10.48
N ARG A 194 -4.53 -10.48 10.70
CA ARG A 194 -4.24 -11.90 10.43
C ARG A 194 -3.89 -12.15 8.97
N THR A 195 -4.67 -11.59 8.06
CA THR A 195 -4.44 -11.70 6.61
C THR A 195 -3.09 -11.10 6.23
N MET A 196 -2.74 -9.96 6.81
CA MET A 196 -1.48 -9.28 6.54
C MET A 196 -0.28 -10.07 7.06
N ARG A 197 -0.35 -10.59 8.30
CA ARG A 197 0.67 -11.50 8.85
C ARG A 197 0.90 -12.70 7.93
N HIS A 198 -0.17 -13.35 7.47
CA HIS A 198 -0.06 -14.48 6.55
C HIS A 198 0.57 -14.11 5.20
N ARG A 199 0.21 -12.95 4.63
CA ARG A 199 0.80 -12.45 3.37
C ARG A 199 2.28 -12.09 3.52
N LEU A 200 2.67 -11.53 4.66
CA LEU A 200 4.06 -11.16 4.92
C LEU A 200 4.92 -12.39 5.19
N LYS A 201 4.40 -13.40 5.90
CA LYS A 201 5.07 -14.67 6.06
C LYS A 201 5.41 -15.35 4.73
N LYS A 202 4.55 -15.25 3.71
CA LYS A 202 4.85 -15.73 2.34
C LYS A 202 5.95 -14.94 1.61
N LYS A 203 6.32 -13.76 2.11
CA LYS A 203 7.40 -12.93 1.55
C LYS A 203 8.73 -13.13 2.27
N GLU A 204 8.79 -13.99 3.28
CA GLU A 204 10.03 -14.38 3.91
C GLU A 204 10.94 -15.09 2.91
N LYS A 205 12.23 -14.73 2.91
CA LYS A 205 13.24 -15.37 2.07
C LYS A 205 13.47 -16.79 2.60
N GLY A 206 12.91 -17.78 1.97
CA GLY A 206 13.01 -19.18 2.37
C GLY A 206 11.68 -19.92 2.58
N GLY A 207 10.54 -19.19 2.53
CA GLY A 207 9.21 -19.78 2.67
C GLY A 207 8.64 -20.44 1.40
N ASN A 208 9.44 -20.68 0.38
CA ASN A 208 9.00 -21.21 -0.92
C ASN A 208 9.50 -22.62 -1.20
N ASN A 209 9.62 -23.46 -0.16
CA ASN A 209 9.80 -24.90 -0.34
C ASN A 209 8.74 -25.62 0.49
N ASN A 210 7.54 -25.81 -0.09
CA ASN A 210 6.70 -26.99 -0.08
C ASN A 210 5.48 -26.76 -0.97
#